data_7bc841e815bf3f77e25340fac61c2dbd
#
_entry.id   7bc841e815bf3f77e25340fac61c2dbd
#
_cell.length_a   1.000
_cell.length_b   1.000
_cell.length_c   1.000
_cell.angle_alpha   90.00
_cell.angle_beta   90.00
_cell.angle_gamma   90.00
#
_symmetry.space_group_name_H-M   'P 1'
#
loop_
_entity.id
_entity.type
_entity.pdbx_description
1 polymer ?
#
loop_
_entity_poly.entity_id
_entity_poly.type
_entity_poly.pdbx_seq_one_letter_code
_entity_poly.pdbx_strand_id
1 'polypeptide(L)' 'MSQVIIYTKPGCPYCAKARGWYTAAGIEFEERNAQDNPVYRREMLSYSNNDPTVPVIVIDGQLKQIGWEGRG' A
#
# COMPACT_ATOMS: atom_id res chain seq x y z
N MET A 1 -5.69 -14.92 -10.81
CA MET A 1 -5.87 -14.45 -9.43
C MET A 1 -5.23 -13.08 -9.29
N SER A 2 -5.90 -12.18 -8.57
CA SER A 2 -5.38 -10.84 -8.37
C SER A 2 -4.27 -10.85 -7.31
N GLN A 3 -3.19 -10.14 -7.59
CA GLN A 3 -2.12 -9.92 -6.62
C GLN A 3 -2.27 -8.52 -6.04
N VAL A 4 -2.47 -8.45 -4.74
CA VAL A 4 -2.62 -7.17 -4.02
C VAL A 4 -1.34 -6.90 -3.24
N ILE A 5 -0.78 -5.72 -3.45
CA ILE A 5 0.40 -5.26 -2.72
C ILE A 5 0.04 -3.96 -2.03
N ILE A 6 0.33 -3.87 -0.73
CA ILE A 6 0.08 -2.67 0.04
C ILE A 6 1.42 -2.15 0.55
N TYR A 7 1.82 -0.96 0.07
CA TYR A 7 3.03 -0.30 0.55
C TYR A 7 2.66 0.53 1.77
N THR A 8 3.37 0.31 2.87
CA THR A 8 3.05 0.89 4.16
C THR A 8 4.27 1.51 4.82
N LYS A 9 4.06 2.14 5.98
CA LYS A 9 5.13 2.53 6.89
C LYS A 9 4.75 2.15 8.32
N PRO A 10 5.71 1.92 9.23
CA PRO A 10 5.41 1.63 10.62
C PRO A 10 4.64 2.79 11.27
N GLY A 11 3.66 2.43 12.11
CA GLY A 11 2.91 3.42 12.87
C GLY A 11 1.87 4.21 12.10
N CYS A 12 1.57 3.82 10.87
CA CYS A 12 0.57 4.51 10.06
C CYS A 12 -0.84 3.95 10.34
N PRO A 13 -1.76 4.75 10.91
CA PRO A 13 -3.10 4.25 11.22
C PRO A 13 -3.92 3.93 9.98
N TYR A 14 -3.71 4.67 8.89
CA TYR A 14 -4.44 4.39 7.64
C TYR A 14 -3.94 3.12 6.97
N CYS A 15 -2.65 2.79 7.12
CA CYS A 15 -2.11 1.51 6.67
C CYS A 15 -2.78 0.36 7.43
N ALA A 16 -2.96 0.50 8.75
CA ALA A 16 -3.64 -0.49 9.56
C ALA A 16 -5.09 -0.68 9.13
N LYS A 17 -5.78 0.42 8.79
CA LYS A 17 -7.16 0.34 8.29
C LYS A 17 -7.24 -0.40 6.97
N ALA A 18 -6.31 -0.14 6.06
CA ALA A 18 -6.27 -0.84 4.78
C ALA A 18 -6.04 -2.34 4.98
N ARG A 19 -5.06 -2.71 5.80
CA ARG A 19 -4.80 -4.12 6.11
C ARG A 19 -6.03 -4.81 6.69
N GLY A 20 -6.69 -4.15 7.64
CA GLY A 20 -7.89 -4.69 8.28
C GLY A 20 -9.01 -4.90 7.29
N TRP A 21 -9.21 -3.97 6.37
CA TRP A 21 -10.27 -4.08 5.37
C TRP A 21 -10.04 -5.27 4.44
N TYR A 22 -8.83 -5.44 3.92
CA TYR A 22 -8.51 -6.56 3.03
C TYR A 22 -8.59 -7.89 3.75
N THR A 23 -8.13 -7.94 5.01
CA THR A 23 -8.24 -9.15 5.84
C THR A 23 -9.69 -9.53 6.07
N ALA A 24 -10.53 -8.56 6.42
CA ALA A 24 -11.95 -8.80 6.66
C ALA A 24 -12.69 -9.24 5.40
N ALA A 25 -12.25 -8.76 4.25
CA ALA A 25 -12.83 -9.14 2.96
C ALA A 25 -12.35 -10.50 2.46
N GLY A 26 -11.40 -11.15 3.16
CA GLY A 26 -10.85 -12.42 2.74
C GLY A 26 -9.91 -12.32 1.55
N ILE A 27 -9.34 -11.14 1.30
CA ILE A 27 -8.43 -10.90 0.18
C ILE A 27 -7.00 -10.99 0.69
N GLU A 28 -6.20 -11.90 0.11
CA GLU A 28 -4.79 -11.99 0.44
C GLU A 28 -4.03 -10.83 -0.16
N PHE A 29 -3.04 -10.33 0.58
CA PHE A 29 -2.20 -9.25 0.11
C PHE A 29 -0.78 -9.40 0.66
N GLU A 30 0.17 -8.76 -0.02
CA GLU A 30 1.55 -8.65 0.45
C GLU A 30 1.75 -7.23 0.97
N GLU A 31 2.21 -7.12 2.21
CA GLU A 31 2.55 -5.82 2.79
C GLU A 31 4.04 -5.56 2.59
N ARG A 32 4.39 -4.37 2.09
CA ARG A 32 5.77 -3.96 1.87
C ARG A 32 6.05 -2.68 2.64
N ASN A 33 7.01 -2.73 3.56
CA ASN A 33 7.43 -1.57 4.34
C ASN A 33 8.29 -0.68 3.45
N ALA A 34 7.71 0.41 2.96
CA ALA A 34 8.39 1.33 2.06
C ALA A 34 9.18 2.41 2.80
N GLN A 35 9.10 2.47 4.13
CA GLN A 35 9.89 3.42 4.91
C GLN A 35 11.31 2.90 5.13
N ASP A 36 11.44 1.64 5.53
CA ASP A 36 12.73 1.06 5.92
C ASP A 36 13.45 0.37 4.78
N ASN A 37 12.73 0.04 3.70
CA ASN A 37 13.30 -0.65 2.55
C ASN A 37 13.35 0.30 1.35
N PRO A 38 14.55 0.74 0.94
CA PRO A 38 14.67 1.69 -0.17
C PRO A 38 14.23 1.13 -1.53
N VAL A 39 14.29 -0.19 -1.72
CA VAL A 39 13.78 -0.82 -2.94
C VAL A 39 12.25 -0.69 -2.99
N TYR A 40 11.58 -1.01 -1.90
CA TYR A 40 10.13 -0.90 -1.82
C TYR A 40 9.66 0.56 -1.92
N ARG A 41 10.44 1.49 -1.34
CA ARG A 41 10.13 2.91 -1.48
C ARG A 41 10.18 3.35 -2.93
N ARG A 42 11.18 2.90 -3.66
CA ARG A 42 11.35 3.21 -5.09
C ARG A 42 10.18 2.66 -5.90
N GLU A 43 9.80 1.41 -5.62
CA GLU A 43 8.63 0.80 -6.28
C GLU A 43 7.36 1.60 -6.00
N MET A 44 7.13 1.93 -4.73
CA MET A 44 5.96 2.71 -4.33
C MET A 44 5.91 4.04 -5.06
N LEU A 45 7.02 4.78 -5.09
CA LEU A 45 7.07 6.09 -5.73
C LEU A 45 6.87 6.00 -7.24
N SER A 46 7.30 4.90 -7.87
CA SER A 46 7.07 4.70 -9.29
C SER A 46 5.57 4.54 -9.61
N TYR A 47 4.83 3.89 -8.73
CA TYR A 47 3.38 3.74 -8.89
C TYR A 47 2.63 5.02 -8.54
N SER A 48 3.07 5.74 -7.52
CA SER A 48 2.37 6.90 -6.98
C SER A 48 2.79 8.23 -7.62
N ASN A 49 3.64 8.20 -8.64
CA ASN A 49 4.18 9.39 -9.29
C ASN A 49 4.89 10.30 -8.28
N ASN A 50 5.75 9.69 -7.46
CA ASN A 50 6.56 10.36 -6.42
C ASN A 50 5.75 10.91 -5.24
N ASP A 51 4.51 10.46 -5.08
CA ASP A 51 3.71 10.83 -3.90
C ASP A 51 4.10 9.91 -2.74
N PRO A 52 4.63 10.44 -1.62
CA PRO A 52 5.05 9.62 -0.48
C PRO A 52 3.90 9.18 0.44
N THR A 53 2.67 9.53 0.10
CA THR A 53 1.50 9.19 0.91
C THR A 53 1.31 7.67 0.98
N VAL A 54 1.11 7.15 2.18
CA VAL A 54 0.83 5.73 2.41
C VAL A 54 -0.55 5.58 3.04
N PRO A 55 -1.24 4.45 2.86
CA PRO A 55 -0.80 3.29 2.07
C PRO A 55 -0.92 3.53 0.57
N VAL A 56 -0.09 2.87 -0.22
CA VAL A 56 -0.25 2.80 -1.68
C VAL A 56 -0.65 1.37 -2.01
N ILE A 57 -1.77 1.21 -2.69
CA ILE A 57 -2.32 -0.10 -3.01
C ILE A 57 -2.20 -0.35 -4.50
N VAL A 58 -1.55 -1.46 -4.84
CA VAL A 58 -1.30 -1.89 -6.21
C VAL A 58 -1.94 -3.26 -6.41
N ILE A 59 -2.74 -3.40 -7.46
CA ILE A 59 -3.41 -4.66 -7.79
C ILE A 59 -3.00 -5.04 -9.21
N ASP A 60 -2.43 -6.24 -9.34
CA ASP A 60 -1.98 -6.81 -10.62
C ASP A 60 -1.04 -5.86 -11.38
N GLY A 61 -0.14 -5.20 -10.65
CA GLY A 61 0.85 -4.31 -11.23
C GLY A 61 0.32 -2.93 -11.59
N GLN A 62 -0.92 -2.60 -11.20
CA GLN A 62 -1.52 -1.30 -11.50
C GLN A 62 -1.93 -0.59 -10.21
N LEU A 63 -1.72 0.71 -10.19
CA LEU A 63 -2.10 1.54 -9.04
C LEU A 63 -3.60 1.49 -8.83
N LYS A 64 -4.02 1.07 -7.63
CA LYS A 64 -5.43 1.05 -7.23
C LYS A 64 -5.81 2.33 -6.52
N GLN A 65 -5.02 2.74 -5.51
CA GLN A 65 -5.28 3.98 -4.79
C GLN A 65 -4.05 4.41 -4.01
N ILE A 66 -4.00 5.70 -3.70
CA ILE A 66 -3.00 6.32 -2.82
C ILE A 66 -3.74 6.83 -1.61
N GLY A 67 -3.29 6.42 -0.41
CA GLY A 67 -3.96 6.74 0.84
C GLY A 67 -5.15 5.83 1.10
N TRP A 68 -5.86 6.10 2.19
CA TRP A 68 -7.05 5.35 2.59
C TRP A 68 -8.16 6.33 2.91
N GLU A 69 -9.29 6.19 2.21
CA GLU A 69 -10.43 7.10 2.33
C GLU A 69 -10.01 8.57 2.11
N GLY A 70 -9.08 8.78 1.18
CA GLY A 70 -8.57 10.11 0.87
C GLY A 70 -7.53 10.64 1.84
N ARG A 71 -7.00 9.79 2.72
CA ARG A 71 -6.04 10.17 3.76
C ARG A 71 -4.84 9.24 3.77
N GLY A 72 -3.73 9.74 4.29
CA GLY A 72 -2.53 8.93 4.43
C GLY A 72 -1.51 9.50 5.37
#